data_88779896fb4d2fc413a1232f13694904
#
_entry.id   88779896fb4d2fc413a1232f13694904
#
_cell.length_a   1.000
_cell.length_b   1.000
_cell.length_c   1.000
_cell.angle_alpha   90.00
_cell.angle_beta   90.00
_cell.angle_gamma   90.00
#
_symmetry.space_group_name_H-M   'P 1'
#
loop_
_entity.id
_entity.type
_entity.pdbx_description
1 polymer ?
#
loop_
_entity_poly.entity_id
_entity_poly.type
_entity_poly.pdbx_seq_one_letter_code
_entity_poly.pdbx_strand_id
1 'polypeptide(L)'
;MTQAGLNPTHPVTAVDEFGSAREVQVAGESPLTLYVDDREIVTLMTLGTHPEALALGYLRTQRFVPELSAIRSVEVNWEQESARITTWHGVEGWDEKLKRRTVTTGCGQGTVFSCTLDALYGVQLPPVQIAQSDLYGLLENIQQQNDIYRRAGAVHGCALCRDRDILMFVEDVGRHNAADAIAGQMWLDGQDGGDKIFYTTGRLTSEIVMKSALMGIPVLLSRSGVTHMGLELARELGITMIARAKGRHFLVYHGAENIRFDDPPERHGEASEGRVPHSRVPD
;
A
#
# COMPACT_ATOMS: atom_id res chain seq x y z
N MET A 1 11.16 15.19 16.33
CA MET A 1 10.45 13.94 15.96
C MET A 1 11.08 12.80 16.76
N THR A 2 10.26 11.97 17.40
CA THR A 2 10.68 10.74 18.09
C THR A 2 11.18 9.68 17.11
N GLN A 3 11.72 8.58 17.62
CA GLN A 3 12.01 7.35 16.90
C GLN A 3 11.52 6.19 17.78
N ALA A 4 10.23 5.93 17.72
CA ALA A 4 9.54 5.10 18.70
C ALA A 4 9.07 3.74 18.12
N GLY A 5 9.80 3.16 17.17
CA GLY A 5 9.45 1.87 16.59
C GLY A 5 9.38 0.73 17.60
N LEU A 6 8.35 -0.12 17.47
CA LEU A 6 8.15 -1.32 18.29
C LEU A 6 8.76 -2.56 17.62
N ASN A 7 8.95 -3.61 18.45
CA ASN A 7 9.27 -4.94 17.92
C ASN A 7 8.04 -5.50 17.18
N PRO A 8 8.18 -5.88 15.90
CA PRO A 8 7.04 -6.29 15.08
C PRO A 8 6.48 -7.68 15.41
N THR A 9 7.19 -8.52 16.18
CA THR A 9 6.75 -9.89 16.45
C THR A 9 6.97 -10.28 17.91
N HIS A 10 6.11 -11.20 18.40
CA HIS A 10 6.16 -11.74 19.76
C HIS A 10 6.22 -13.27 19.71
N PRO A 11 7.09 -13.92 20.52
CA PRO A 11 7.12 -15.37 20.62
C PRO A 11 5.91 -15.89 21.42
N VAL A 12 5.28 -16.94 20.92
CA VAL A 12 4.19 -17.65 21.61
C VAL A 12 4.35 -19.16 21.44
N THR A 13 3.81 -19.93 22.37
CA THR A 13 3.71 -21.37 22.22
C THR A 13 2.38 -21.73 21.58
N ALA A 14 2.42 -22.40 20.42
CA ALA A 14 1.27 -22.98 19.73
C ALA A 14 1.33 -24.51 19.78
N VAL A 15 0.18 -25.16 19.55
CA VAL A 15 0.10 -26.61 19.45
C VAL A 15 -0.22 -26.98 18.00
N ASP A 16 0.56 -27.87 17.40
CA ASP A 16 0.34 -28.34 16.04
C ASP A 16 -0.74 -29.43 15.95
N GLU A 17 -1.05 -29.89 14.73
CA GLU A 17 -2.05 -30.92 14.44
C GLU A 17 -1.72 -32.31 15.05
N PHE A 18 -0.50 -32.51 15.54
CA PHE A 18 -0.09 -33.73 16.24
C PHE A 18 -0.15 -33.60 17.75
N GLY A 19 -0.60 -32.45 18.29
CA GLY A 19 -0.63 -32.16 19.73
C GLY A 19 0.75 -31.77 20.30
N SER A 20 1.73 -31.44 19.47
CA SER A 20 3.08 -31.06 19.89
C SER A 20 3.20 -29.54 20.06
N ALA A 21 3.80 -29.12 21.18
CA ALA A 21 4.07 -27.70 21.43
C ALA A 21 5.21 -27.20 20.54
N ARG A 22 5.03 -26.02 19.93
CA ARG A 22 6.00 -25.31 19.09
C ARG A 22 6.10 -23.85 19.45
N GLU A 23 7.29 -23.31 19.52
CA GLU A 23 7.48 -21.86 19.58
C GLU A 23 7.34 -21.25 18.18
N VAL A 24 6.44 -20.29 18.04
CA VAL A 24 6.17 -19.54 16.83
C VAL A 24 6.17 -18.05 17.10
N GLN A 25 6.32 -17.23 16.06
CA GLN A 25 6.19 -15.79 16.15
C GLN A 25 4.78 -15.37 15.70
N VAL A 26 4.18 -14.42 16.39
CA VAL A 26 2.95 -13.74 15.97
C VAL A 26 3.24 -12.28 15.72
N ALA A 27 2.52 -11.67 14.77
CA ALA A 27 2.64 -10.24 14.49
C ALA A 27 2.14 -9.43 15.69
N GLY A 28 2.85 -8.34 16.01
CA GLY A 28 2.38 -7.34 16.95
C GLY A 28 1.19 -6.57 16.39
N GLU A 29 0.34 -6.08 17.26
CA GLU A 29 -0.76 -5.18 16.90
C GLU A 29 -0.99 -4.23 18.07
N SER A 30 -0.73 -2.95 17.84
CA SER A 30 -0.83 -1.92 18.87
C SER A 30 -1.68 -0.75 18.38
N PRO A 31 -2.56 -0.20 19.22
CA PRO A 31 -3.29 1.01 18.87
C PRO A 31 -2.37 2.22 18.88
N LEU A 32 -2.55 3.10 17.90
CA LEU A 32 -1.88 4.38 17.79
C LEU A 32 -2.91 5.46 17.48
N THR A 33 -3.27 6.26 18.47
CA THR A 33 -4.22 7.36 18.33
C THR A 33 -3.50 8.61 17.86
N LEU A 34 -3.89 9.12 16.71
CA LEU A 34 -3.33 10.34 16.13
C LEU A 34 -4.05 11.57 16.67
N TYR A 35 -3.29 12.51 17.23
CA TYR A 35 -3.76 13.83 17.66
C TYR A 35 -3.05 14.90 16.82
N VAL A 36 -3.82 15.86 16.33
CA VAL A 36 -3.26 17.04 15.64
C VAL A 36 -3.77 18.30 16.38
N ASP A 37 -2.85 19.11 16.90
CA ASP A 37 -3.12 20.29 17.71
C ASP A 37 -4.15 19.97 18.81
N ASP A 38 -3.90 18.89 19.57
CA ASP A 38 -4.74 18.34 20.65
C ASP A 38 -6.11 17.80 20.24
N ARG A 39 -6.45 17.74 18.96
CA ARG A 39 -7.66 17.09 18.45
C ARG A 39 -7.37 15.63 18.07
N GLU A 40 -8.17 14.73 18.59
CA GLU A 40 -8.17 13.34 18.19
C GLU A 40 -8.70 13.16 16.75
N ILE A 41 -7.93 12.46 15.93
CA ILE A 41 -8.25 12.23 14.52
C ILE A 41 -8.75 10.81 14.31
N VAL A 42 -7.93 9.82 14.72
CA VAL A 42 -8.16 8.41 14.44
C VAL A 42 -7.27 7.55 15.32
N THR A 43 -7.70 6.34 15.63
CA THR A 43 -6.84 5.28 16.18
C THR A 43 -6.56 4.25 15.09
N LEU A 44 -5.28 3.99 14.83
CA LEU A 44 -4.79 3.02 13.86
C LEU A 44 -4.24 1.79 14.59
N MET A 45 -4.72 0.60 14.22
CA MET A 45 -4.10 -0.66 14.66
C MET A 45 -2.90 -0.93 13.75
N THR A 46 -1.69 -0.95 14.29
CA THR A 46 -0.43 -1.02 13.54
C THR A 46 0.59 -1.95 14.19
N LEU A 47 1.56 -2.45 13.42
CA LEU A 47 2.77 -3.08 13.97
C LEU A 47 3.61 -2.11 14.83
N GLY A 48 3.47 -0.81 14.60
CA GLY A 48 4.23 0.21 15.31
C GLY A 48 5.71 0.29 14.89
N THR A 49 6.11 -0.25 13.74
CA THR A 49 7.52 -0.21 13.28
C THR A 49 7.95 1.17 12.78
N HIS A 50 7.03 1.94 12.21
CA HIS A 50 7.28 3.26 11.64
C HIS A 50 6.18 4.26 12.05
N PRO A 51 5.97 4.49 13.36
CA PRO A 51 4.79 5.21 13.84
C PRO A 51 4.77 6.69 13.44
N GLU A 52 5.93 7.35 13.40
CA GLU A 52 6.04 8.76 12.98
C GLU A 52 5.74 8.91 11.48
N ALA A 53 6.34 8.05 10.65
CA ALA A 53 6.08 8.04 9.22
C ALA A 53 4.62 7.69 8.92
N LEU A 54 4.03 6.72 9.64
CA LEU A 54 2.61 6.38 9.54
C LEU A 54 1.72 7.59 9.85
N ALA A 55 1.98 8.29 10.95
CA ALA A 55 1.23 9.48 11.34
C ALA A 55 1.31 10.60 10.30
N LEU A 56 2.51 10.92 9.83
CA LEU A 56 2.74 11.91 8.78
C LEU A 56 2.07 11.53 7.46
N GLY A 57 2.22 10.28 7.05
CA GLY A 57 1.65 9.78 5.82
C GLY A 57 0.12 9.73 5.84
N TYR A 58 -0.47 9.40 6.98
CA TYR A 58 -1.91 9.51 7.16
C TYR A 58 -2.38 10.96 6.93
N LEU A 59 -1.72 11.94 7.56
CA LEU A 59 -2.07 13.35 7.36
C LEU A 59 -1.91 13.80 5.91
N ARG A 60 -0.85 13.35 5.23
CA ARG A 60 -0.60 13.60 3.81
C ARG A 60 -1.71 13.05 2.93
N THR A 61 -1.99 11.74 3.06
CA THR A 61 -2.92 11.03 2.18
C THR A 61 -4.38 11.37 2.46
N GLN A 62 -4.70 11.83 3.68
CA GLN A 62 -6.02 12.37 4.04
C GLN A 62 -6.11 13.89 3.86
N ARG A 63 -5.03 14.54 3.40
CA ARG A 63 -4.96 16.00 3.14
C ARG A 63 -5.30 16.87 4.35
N PHE A 64 -4.94 16.42 5.54
CA PHE A 64 -5.10 17.27 6.74
C PHE A 64 -4.15 18.46 6.71
N VAL A 65 -2.93 18.26 6.20
CA VAL A 65 -1.92 19.30 6.02
C VAL A 65 -1.42 19.31 4.56
N PRO A 66 -1.11 20.48 3.99
CA PRO A 66 -0.70 20.60 2.59
C PRO A 66 0.73 20.10 2.35
N GLU A 67 1.62 20.28 3.30
CA GLU A 67 3.05 20.01 3.17
C GLU A 67 3.71 19.74 4.53
N LEU A 68 4.88 19.11 4.53
CA LEU A 68 5.62 18.76 5.73
C LEU A 68 6.05 20.00 6.53
N SER A 69 6.33 21.11 5.87
CA SER A 69 6.74 22.37 6.49
C SER A 69 5.65 22.98 7.40
N ALA A 70 4.38 22.60 7.24
CA ALA A 70 3.30 22.99 8.13
C ALA A 70 3.40 22.31 9.51
N ILE A 71 4.18 21.24 9.65
CA ILE A 71 4.32 20.46 10.88
C ILE A 71 5.51 20.95 11.68
N ARG A 72 5.27 21.24 12.95
CA ARG A 72 6.29 21.67 13.91
C ARG A 72 6.95 20.49 14.61
N SER A 73 6.17 19.53 15.10
CA SER A 73 6.67 18.34 15.79
C SER A 73 5.79 17.12 15.57
N VAL A 74 6.39 15.94 15.69
CA VAL A 74 5.70 14.64 15.79
C VAL A 74 6.32 13.90 16.97
N GLU A 75 5.49 13.53 17.93
CA GLU A 75 5.89 12.88 19.17
C GLU A 75 5.04 11.62 19.39
N VAL A 76 5.66 10.46 19.40
CA VAL A 76 5.02 9.19 19.67
C VAL A 76 5.30 8.74 21.10
N ASN A 77 4.24 8.36 21.81
CA ASN A 77 4.31 7.81 23.16
C ASN A 77 3.45 6.55 23.26
N TRP A 78 4.10 5.39 23.35
CA TRP A 78 3.42 4.10 23.42
C TRP A 78 2.76 3.81 24.79
N GLU A 79 3.18 4.44 25.87
CA GLU A 79 2.49 4.32 27.16
C GLU A 79 1.10 4.97 27.11
N GLN A 80 0.93 5.99 26.25
CA GLN A 80 -0.32 6.68 25.98
C GLN A 80 -0.98 6.23 24.66
N GLU A 81 -0.39 5.28 23.95
CA GLU A 81 -0.84 4.78 22.66
C GLU A 81 -1.15 5.91 21.66
N SER A 82 -0.30 6.94 21.66
CA SER A 82 -0.57 8.20 20.95
C SER A 82 0.58 8.69 20.09
N ALA A 83 0.23 9.31 18.96
CA ALA A 83 1.11 10.16 18.17
C ALA A 83 0.53 11.58 18.16
N ARG A 84 1.26 12.52 18.74
CA ARG A 84 0.89 13.94 18.80
C ARG A 84 1.63 14.73 17.74
N ILE A 85 0.90 15.33 16.86
CA ILE A 85 1.40 16.19 15.79
C ILE A 85 1.02 17.61 16.11
N THR A 86 2.01 18.50 16.18
CA THR A 86 1.80 19.94 16.36
C THR A 86 2.08 20.64 15.06
N THR A 87 1.19 21.55 14.64
CA THR A 87 1.37 22.39 13.46
C THR A 87 1.81 23.81 13.85
N TRP A 88 2.32 24.59 12.89
CA TRP A 88 2.73 25.98 13.13
C TRP A 88 1.55 26.93 13.23
N HIS A 89 0.46 26.67 12.47
CA HIS A 89 -0.63 27.64 12.27
C HIS A 89 -2.03 27.03 12.46
N GLY A 90 -2.11 25.79 12.96
CA GLY A 90 -3.36 25.03 13.01
C GLY A 90 -3.74 24.46 11.65
N VAL A 91 -4.78 23.62 11.63
CA VAL A 91 -5.34 23.04 10.40
C VAL A 91 -6.63 23.75 10.03
N GLU A 92 -6.68 24.29 8.83
CA GLU A 92 -7.89 24.96 8.31
C GLU A 92 -8.99 23.95 7.97
N GLY A 93 -10.25 24.34 8.19
CA GLY A 93 -11.41 23.56 7.77
C GLY A 93 -11.64 22.26 8.55
N TRP A 94 -11.20 22.16 9.80
CA TRP A 94 -11.34 20.98 10.65
C TRP A 94 -12.74 20.34 10.61
N ASP A 95 -13.78 21.15 10.81
CA ASP A 95 -15.15 20.63 10.93
C ASP A 95 -15.68 20.05 9.62
N GLU A 96 -15.26 20.57 8.48
CA GLU A 96 -15.61 20.00 7.17
C GLU A 96 -14.85 18.71 6.90
N LYS A 97 -13.56 18.67 7.21
CA LYS A 97 -12.71 17.49 7.03
C LYS A 97 -13.16 16.32 7.88
N LEU A 98 -13.62 16.55 9.10
CA LEU A 98 -14.10 15.51 10.02
C LEU A 98 -15.54 15.05 9.76
N LYS A 99 -16.41 15.90 9.19
CA LYS A 99 -17.82 15.58 8.95
C LYS A 99 -18.07 14.63 7.78
N ARG A 100 -17.17 14.56 6.80
CA ARG A 100 -17.34 13.80 5.55
C ARG A 100 -16.52 12.50 5.52
N ARG A 101 -16.64 11.67 6.56
CA ARG A 101 -15.96 10.39 6.61
C ARG A 101 -16.80 9.31 5.94
N THR A 102 -16.24 8.65 4.93
CA THR A 102 -16.82 7.44 4.33
C THR A 102 -16.07 6.22 4.86
N VAL A 103 -16.79 5.26 5.43
CA VAL A 103 -16.20 3.99 5.86
C VAL A 103 -15.89 3.15 4.65
N THR A 104 -14.61 2.84 4.42
CA THR A 104 -14.17 1.96 3.33
C THR A 104 -14.02 0.52 3.78
N THR A 105 -14.10 -0.43 2.82
CA THR A 105 -14.14 -1.88 3.08
C THR A 105 -12.86 -2.49 3.64
N GLY A 106 -11.87 -1.70 4.03
CA GLY A 106 -10.55 -2.20 4.39
C GLY A 106 -10.18 -2.18 5.86
N CYS A 107 -10.62 -1.18 6.62
CA CYS A 107 -10.18 -1.00 8.03
C CYS A 107 -11.29 -0.44 8.93
N GLY A 108 -12.54 -0.32 8.49
CA GLY A 108 -13.62 0.23 9.32
C GLY A 108 -13.47 1.71 9.69
N GLN A 109 -12.40 2.36 9.25
CA GLN A 109 -12.10 3.76 9.51
C GLN A 109 -12.54 4.62 8.32
N GLY A 110 -13.32 5.67 8.59
CA GLY A 110 -13.82 6.55 7.54
C GLY A 110 -12.69 7.33 6.87
N THR A 111 -12.67 7.30 5.54
CA THR A 111 -11.80 8.14 4.71
C THR A 111 -12.54 9.42 4.33
N VAL A 112 -11.85 10.55 4.23
CA VAL A 112 -12.41 11.81 3.71
C VAL A 112 -12.51 11.70 2.18
N PHE A 113 -13.38 10.78 1.71
CA PHE A 113 -13.44 10.34 0.32
C PHE A 113 -13.78 11.50 -0.64
N SER A 114 -14.77 12.32 -0.32
CA SER A 114 -15.23 13.37 -1.22
C SER A 114 -14.24 14.53 -1.38
N CYS A 115 -13.61 15.01 -0.29
CA CYS A 115 -12.60 16.06 -0.36
C CYS A 115 -11.31 15.59 -1.04
N THR A 116 -11.01 14.31 -0.92
CA THR A 116 -9.84 13.70 -1.56
C THR A 116 -10.06 13.55 -3.07
N LEU A 117 -11.26 13.17 -3.52
CA LEU A 117 -11.60 13.08 -4.94
C LEU A 117 -11.50 14.45 -5.64
N ASP A 118 -12.07 15.50 -5.05
CA ASP A 118 -12.00 16.87 -5.63
C ASP A 118 -10.55 17.32 -5.84
N ALA A 119 -9.65 16.89 -4.96
CA ALA A 119 -8.24 17.21 -5.06
C ALA A 119 -7.49 16.37 -6.10
N LEU A 120 -7.98 15.17 -6.41
CA LEU A 120 -7.35 14.28 -7.39
C LEU A 120 -7.55 14.76 -8.83
N TYR A 121 -8.64 15.47 -9.12
CA TYR A 121 -8.88 16.03 -10.46
C TYR A 121 -7.82 17.06 -10.91
N GLY A 122 -7.01 17.59 -9.98
CA GLY A 122 -5.87 18.46 -10.28
C GLY A 122 -4.52 17.75 -10.37
N VAL A 123 -4.45 16.45 -10.06
CA VAL A 123 -3.20 15.69 -10.08
C VAL A 123 -2.88 15.31 -11.52
N GLN A 124 -1.71 15.75 -12.00
CA GLN A 124 -1.14 15.31 -13.27
C GLN A 124 0.04 14.40 -12.98
N LEU A 125 -0.09 13.14 -13.35
CA LEU A 125 0.99 12.16 -13.20
C LEU A 125 1.89 12.22 -14.44
N PRO A 126 3.22 12.11 -14.28
CA PRO A 126 4.12 12.11 -15.42
C PRO A 126 3.97 10.83 -16.24
N PRO A 127 4.29 10.88 -17.55
CA PRO A 127 4.34 9.69 -18.39
C PRO A 127 5.44 8.75 -17.90
N VAL A 128 5.20 7.45 -18.01
CA VAL A 128 6.17 6.42 -17.62
C VAL A 128 6.39 5.42 -18.75
N GLN A 129 7.53 4.76 -18.73
CA GLN A 129 7.83 3.58 -19.54
C GLN A 129 8.49 2.55 -18.62
N ILE A 130 7.96 1.33 -18.62
CA ILE A 130 8.42 0.25 -17.75
C ILE A 130 8.81 -0.94 -18.63
N ALA A 131 10.00 -1.49 -18.42
CA ALA A 131 10.39 -2.73 -19.07
C ALA A 131 9.75 -3.93 -18.34
N GLN A 132 9.22 -4.88 -19.10
CA GLN A 132 8.73 -6.14 -18.55
C GLN A 132 9.81 -6.89 -17.78
N SER A 133 11.04 -6.89 -18.28
CA SER A 133 12.19 -7.48 -17.63
C SER A 133 12.50 -6.83 -16.27
N ASP A 134 12.24 -5.52 -16.11
CA ASP A 134 12.41 -4.82 -14.83
C ASP A 134 11.31 -5.19 -13.83
N LEU A 135 10.07 -5.37 -14.29
CA LEU A 135 8.99 -5.86 -13.44
C LEU A 135 9.30 -7.26 -12.87
N TYR A 136 9.85 -8.16 -13.67
CA TYR A 136 10.24 -9.49 -13.20
C TYR A 136 11.37 -9.43 -12.18
N GLY A 137 12.42 -8.64 -12.46
CA GLY A 137 13.51 -8.44 -11.49
C GLY A 137 13.04 -7.80 -10.19
N LEU A 138 12.14 -6.82 -10.28
CA LEU A 138 11.52 -6.20 -9.10
C LEU A 138 10.72 -7.20 -8.27
N LEU A 139 9.88 -8.04 -8.90
CA LEU A 139 9.09 -9.05 -8.21
C LEU A 139 9.97 -10.10 -7.52
N GLU A 140 11.11 -10.46 -8.12
CA GLU A 140 12.10 -11.34 -7.52
C GLU A 140 12.75 -10.70 -6.29
N ASN A 141 13.18 -9.45 -6.38
CA ASN A 141 13.77 -8.70 -5.27
C ASN A 141 12.79 -8.52 -4.11
N ILE A 142 11.51 -8.24 -4.39
CA ILE A 142 10.46 -8.08 -3.37
C ILE A 142 10.24 -9.37 -2.59
N GLN A 143 10.35 -10.55 -3.21
CA GLN A 143 10.18 -11.81 -2.49
C GLN A 143 11.17 -11.99 -1.34
N GLN A 144 12.32 -11.34 -1.40
CA GLN A 144 13.36 -11.41 -0.38
C GLN A 144 13.09 -10.51 0.82
N GLN A 145 12.19 -9.52 0.70
CA GLN A 145 11.94 -8.49 1.72
C GLN A 145 10.94 -8.89 2.82
N ASN A 146 10.06 -9.84 2.59
CA ASN A 146 8.91 -10.18 3.47
C ASN A 146 9.33 -10.90 4.77
N ASP A 147 10.13 -10.29 5.62
CA ASP A 147 10.70 -10.92 6.82
C ASP A 147 9.68 -11.15 7.91
N ILE A 148 8.86 -10.16 8.22
CA ILE A 148 7.81 -10.29 9.24
C ILE A 148 6.76 -11.28 8.78
N TYR A 149 6.35 -11.22 7.50
CA TYR A 149 5.40 -12.17 6.93
C TYR A 149 5.91 -13.62 7.01
N ARG A 150 7.20 -13.87 6.71
CA ARG A 150 7.78 -15.21 6.80
C ARG A 150 7.84 -15.75 8.23
N ARG A 151 8.05 -14.86 9.21
CA ARG A 151 8.17 -15.23 10.63
C ARG A 151 6.83 -15.37 11.32
N ALA A 152 5.87 -14.48 11.05
CA ALA A 152 4.65 -14.33 11.81
C ALA A 152 3.36 -14.40 10.96
N GLY A 153 3.45 -14.27 9.62
CA GLY A 153 2.24 -14.09 8.80
C GLY A 153 1.50 -12.79 9.16
N ALA A 154 0.19 -12.73 8.89
CA ALA A 154 -0.77 -11.70 9.34
C ALA A 154 -0.40 -10.23 9.04
N VAL A 155 0.47 -9.97 8.05
CA VAL A 155 0.87 -8.64 7.62
C VAL A 155 0.77 -8.46 6.11
N HIS A 156 0.69 -7.20 5.70
CA HIS A 156 0.80 -6.77 4.31
C HIS A 156 2.10 -6.03 4.09
N GLY A 157 2.81 -6.34 2.99
CA GLY A 157 3.98 -5.59 2.54
C GLY A 157 3.59 -4.55 1.50
N CYS A 158 4.13 -3.34 1.63
CA CYS A 158 4.13 -2.30 0.62
C CYS A 158 5.56 -1.84 0.33
N ALA A 159 5.84 -1.42 -0.90
CA ALA A 159 7.16 -0.93 -1.29
C ALA A 159 7.06 0.31 -2.19
N LEU A 160 8.01 1.21 -2.02
CA LEU A 160 8.36 2.24 -2.98
C LEU A 160 9.53 1.73 -3.81
N CYS A 161 9.37 1.69 -5.11
CA CYS A 161 10.37 1.11 -6.00
C CYS A 161 10.68 2.04 -7.17
N ARG A 162 11.86 1.82 -7.78
CA ARG A 162 12.27 2.42 -9.06
C ARG A 162 12.94 1.33 -9.88
N ASP A 163 12.46 1.09 -11.09
CA ASP A 163 12.93 -0.01 -11.94
C ASP A 163 12.93 -1.35 -11.17
N ARG A 164 14.09 -1.92 -10.90
CA ARG A 164 14.27 -3.17 -10.11
C ARG A 164 14.55 -2.91 -8.63
N ASP A 165 14.84 -1.66 -8.27
CA ASP A 165 15.31 -1.30 -6.94
C ASP A 165 14.14 -1.07 -5.97
N ILE A 166 14.27 -1.63 -4.78
CA ILE A 166 13.38 -1.37 -3.66
C ILE A 166 14.00 -0.25 -2.83
N LEU A 167 13.40 0.94 -2.91
CA LEU A 167 13.87 2.12 -2.16
C LEU A 167 13.42 2.08 -0.70
N MET A 168 12.22 1.49 -0.48
CA MET A 168 11.63 1.34 0.83
C MET A 168 10.68 0.15 0.83
N PHE A 169 10.69 -0.62 1.93
CA PHE A 169 9.75 -1.72 2.15
C PHE A 169 9.19 -1.63 3.56
N VAL A 170 7.86 -1.63 3.68
CA VAL A 170 7.15 -1.55 4.96
C VAL A 170 6.16 -2.70 5.06
N GLU A 171 6.22 -3.44 6.16
CA GLU A 171 5.20 -4.41 6.54
C GLU A 171 4.36 -3.85 7.69
N ASP A 172 3.03 -4.01 7.60
CA ASP A 172 2.09 -3.65 8.66
C ASP A 172 0.88 -4.60 8.63
N VAL A 173 0.16 -4.72 9.77
CA VAL A 173 -1.09 -5.49 9.85
C VAL A 173 -2.15 -4.93 8.89
N GLY A 174 -2.11 -3.63 8.61
CA GLY A 174 -2.97 -2.92 7.66
C GLY A 174 -2.22 -2.48 6.40
N ARG A 175 -2.67 -2.92 5.20
CA ARG A 175 -2.07 -2.44 3.93
C ARG A 175 -2.13 -0.92 3.77
N HIS A 176 -3.15 -0.26 4.33
CA HIS A 176 -3.29 1.19 4.29
C HIS A 176 -2.28 1.87 5.20
N ASN A 177 -1.99 1.29 6.37
CA ASN A 177 -0.94 1.79 7.26
C ASN A 177 0.44 1.67 6.60
N ALA A 178 0.75 0.52 5.98
CA ALA A 178 2.00 0.37 5.25
C ALA A 178 2.14 1.40 4.12
N ALA A 179 1.04 1.69 3.39
CA ALA A 179 1.04 2.73 2.35
C ALA A 179 1.23 4.13 2.94
N ASP A 180 0.58 4.43 4.06
CA ASP A 180 0.75 5.72 4.75
C ASP A 180 2.17 5.88 5.30
N ALA A 181 2.75 4.84 5.89
CA ALA A 181 4.13 4.88 6.36
C ALA A 181 5.11 5.20 5.21
N ILE A 182 4.91 4.61 4.02
CA ILE A 182 5.69 4.98 2.82
C ILE A 182 5.44 6.45 2.44
N ALA A 183 4.20 6.90 2.41
CA ALA A 183 3.87 8.28 2.06
C ALA A 183 4.50 9.30 3.02
N GLY A 184 4.53 9.00 4.31
CA GLY A 184 5.17 9.82 5.33
C GLY A 184 6.69 9.83 5.19
N GLN A 185 7.29 8.68 4.96
CA GLN A 185 8.74 8.59 4.76
C GLN A 185 9.19 9.31 3.49
N MET A 186 8.42 9.23 2.38
CA MET A 186 8.69 10.02 1.18
C MET A 186 8.74 11.53 1.49
N TRP A 187 7.87 12.02 2.39
CA TRP A 187 7.91 13.41 2.82
C TRP A 187 9.18 13.71 3.62
N LEU A 188 9.55 12.85 4.56
CA LEU A 188 10.74 13.01 5.39
C LEU A 188 12.03 13.04 4.56
N ASP A 189 12.08 12.20 3.52
CA ASP A 189 13.26 12.06 2.64
C ASP A 189 13.24 13.04 1.46
N GLY A 190 12.18 13.87 1.32
CA GLY A 190 12.01 14.79 0.20
C GLY A 190 11.91 14.07 -1.15
N GLN A 191 11.39 12.85 -1.16
CA GLN A 191 11.23 12.05 -2.39
C GLN A 191 9.93 12.37 -3.11
N ASP A 192 10.00 12.65 -4.41
CA ASP A 192 8.83 12.68 -5.28
C ASP A 192 8.46 11.29 -5.80
N GLY A 193 7.24 11.16 -6.35
CA GLY A 193 6.68 9.90 -6.83
C GLY A 193 6.79 9.66 -8.33
N GLY A 194 7.21 10.67 -9.12
CA GLY A 194 7.00 10.72 -10.57
C GLY A 194 7.66 9.60 -11.38
N ASP A 195 8.75 9.03 -10.90
CA ASP A 195 9.49 7.93 -11.51
C ASP A 195 9.37 6.62 -10.69
N LYS A 196 8.37 6.54 -9.80
CA LYS A 196 8.26 5.43 -8.86
C LYS A 196 7.15 4.45 -9.23
N ILE A 197 7.32 3.25 -8.70
CA ILE A 197 6.32 2.17 -8.67
C ILE A 197 5.93 1.96 -7.21
N PHE A 198 4.63 1.99 -6.93
CA PHE A 198 4.11 1.56 -5.63
C PHE A 198 3.68 0.11 -5.72
N TYR A 199 4.33 -0.75 -4.96
CA TYR A 199 3.98 -2.16 -4.83
C TYR A 199 3.19 -2.43 -3.55
N THR A 200 2.24 -3.38 -3.62
CA THR A 200 1.55 -3.91 -2.44
C THR A 200 1.20 -5.39 -2.58
N THR A 201 1.24 -6.12 -1.46
CA THR A 201 0.69 -7.49 -1.40
C THR A 201 -0.84 -7.50 -1.33
N GLY A 202 -1.45 -6.34 -0.99
CA GLY A 202 -2.88 -6.16 -0.84
C GLY A 202 -3.60 -5.88 -2.16
N ARG A 203 -4.94 -5.83 -2.10
CA ARG A 203 -5.79 -5.46 -3.24
C ARG A 203 -5.57 -4.01 -3.64
N LEU A 204 -5.67 -3.71 -4.95
CA LEU A 204 -5.74 -2.36 -5.48
C LEU A 204 -7.19 -1.86 -5.42
N THR A 205 -7.51 -1.15 -4.37
CA THR A 205 -8.81 -0.51 -4.13
C THR A 205 -8.74 0.97 -4.50
N SER A 206 -9.89 1.64 -4.63
CA SER A 206 -9.95 3.09 -4.85
C SER A 206 -9.10 3.88 -3.86
N GLU A 207 -9.07 3.46 -2.59
CA GLU A 207 -8.27 4.13 -1.57
C GLU A 207 -6.75 4.04 -1.83
N ILE A 208 -6.25 2.87 -2.23
CA ILE A 208 -4.83 2.71 -2.61
C ILE A 208 -4.50 3.53 -3.86
N VAL A 209 -5.42 3.58 -4.84
CA VAL A 209 -5.27 4.42 -6.03
C VAL A 209 -5.19 5.90 -5.65
N MET A 210 -6.08 6.38 -4.78
CA MET A 210 -6.05 7.76 -4.29
C MET A 210 -4.74 8.09 -3.58
N LYS A 211 -4.29 7.21 -2.68
CA LYS A 211 -3.01 7.40 -1.96
C LYS A 211 -1.83 7.47 -2.93
N SER A 212 -1.78 6.59 -3.93
CA SER A 212 -0.73 6.59 -4.96
C SER A 212 -0.72 7.90 -5.75
N ALA A 213 -1.90 8.38 -6.21
CA ALA A 213 -2.02 9.64 -6.90
C ALA A 213 -1.55 10.84 -6.05
N LEU A 214 -1.91 10.87 -4.75
CA LEU A 214 -1.48 11.91 -3.82
C LEU A 214 0.04 11.85 -3.49
N MET A 215 0.66 10.69 -3.63
CA MET A 215 2.12 10.53 -3.59
C MET A 215 2.79 10.94 -4.92
N GLY A 216 2.01 11.20 -5.98
CA GLY A 216 2.52 11.49 -7.32
C GLY A 216 3.04 10.25 -8.07
N ILE A 217 2.64 9.05 -7.66
CA ILE A 217 3.16 7.78 -8.21
C ILE A 217 2.27 7.31 -9.36
N PRO A 218 2.82 7.20 -10.59
CA PRO A 218 2.05 6.85 -11.78
C PRO A 218 1.84 5.35 -12.00
N VAL A 219 2.49 4.48 -11.20
CA VAL A 219 2.46 3.03 -11.40
C VAL A 219 2.09 2.29 -10.12
N LEU A 220 1.07 1.45 -10.24
CA LEU A 220 0.64 0.53 -9.19
C LEU A 220 0.91 -0.92 -9.58
N LEU A 221 1.62 -1.64 -8.73
CA LEU A 221 1.93 -3.06 -8.88
C LEU A 221 1.40 -3.85 -7.68
N SER A 222 0.65 -4.93 -7.91
CA SER A 222 0.12 -5.75 -6.82
C SER A 222 0.20 -7.25 -7.09
N ARG A 223 0.51 -8.02 -6.06
CA ARG A 223 0.37 -9.48 -6.06
C ARG A 223 -1.10 -9.93 -6.03
N SER A 224 -2.00 -9.10 -5.52
CA SER A 224 -3.43 -9.38 -5.37
C SER A 224 -4.24 -8.90 -6.59
N GLY A 225 -5.56 -8.84 -6.46
CA GLY A 225 -6.47 -8.36 -7.49
C GLY A 225 -6.81 -6.89 -7.37
N VAL A 226 -7.66 -6.42 -8.28
CA VAL A 226 -8.17 -5.06 -8.36
C VAL A 226 -9.66 -5.02 -8.03
N THR A 227 -10.16 -3.89 -7.52
CA THR A 227 -11.59 -3.63 -7.43
C THR A 227 -12.06 -2.81 -8.63
N HIS A 228 -13.35 -2.95 -8.99
CA HIS A 228 -13.92 -2.19 -10.12
C HIS A 228 -13.73 -0.67 -9.93
N MET A 229 -14.11 -0.12 -8.77
CA MET A 229 -13.93 1.30 -8.46
C MET A 229 -12.45 1.74 -8.49
N GLY A 230 -11.53 0.88 -8.03
CA GLY A 230 -10.09 1.15 -8.12
C GLY A 230 -9.61 1.24 -9.56
N LEU A 231 -10.12 0.36 -10.44
CA LEU A 231 -9.78 0.38 -11.87
C LEU A 231 -10.33 1.63 -12.57
N GLU A 232 -11.60 1.97 -12.33
CA GLU A 232 -12.20 3.19 -12.93
C GLU A 232 -11.41 4.44 -12.53
N LEU A 233 -11.09 4.58 -11.25
CA LEU A 233 -10.30 5.70 -10.77
C LEU A 233 -8.88 5.73 -11.35
N ALA A 234 -8.23 4.57 -11.51
CA ALA A 234 -6.91 4.51 -12.14
C ALA A 234 -6.95 4.96 -13.60
N ARG A 235 -8.03 4.63 -14.33
CA ARG A 235 -8.26 5.11 -15.71
C ARG A 235 -8.43 6.61 -15.77
N GLU A 236 -9.24 7.19 -14.88
CA GLU A 236 -9.48 8.64 -14.81
C GLU A 236 -8.19 9.40 -14.49
N LEU A 237 -7.32 8.85 -13.64
CA LEU A 237 -6.06 9.49 -13.22
C LEU A 237 -4.86 9.15 -14.10
N GLY A 238 -5.00 8.28 -15.11
CA GLY A 238 -3.91 7.83 -15.97
C GLY A 238 -2.87 6.96 -15.26
N ILE A 239 -3.24 6.26 -14.18
CA ILE A 239 -2.34 5.38 -13.43
C ILE A 239 -2.19 4.04 -14.15
N THR A 240 -0.96 3.62 -14.44
CA THR A 240 -0.66 2.27 -14.92
C THR A 240 -0.93 1.27 -13.80
N MET A 241 -1.90 0.35 -14.03
CA MET A 241 -2.35 -0.60 -13.01
C MET A 241 -2.01 -2.02 -13.40
N ILE A 242 -1.10 -2.64 -12.65
CA ILE A 242 -0.60 -4.00 -12.84
C ILE A 242 -0.96 -4.83 -11.60
N ALA A 243 -1.60 -5.97 -11.79
CA ALA A 243 -1.99 -6.83 -10.67
C ALA A 243 -1.84 -8.32 -10.99
N ARG A 244 -2.15 -9.18 -10.01
CA ARG A 244 -1.88 -10.63 -10.09
C ARG A 244 -0.41 -10.95 -10.37
N ALA A 245 0.49 -10.03 -9.96
CA ALA A 245 1.92 -10.12 -10.25
C ALA A 245 2.61 -11.13 -9.31
N LYS A 246 3.17 -12.18 -9.90
CA LYS A 246 3.91 -13.23 -9.17
C LYS A 246 4.89 -13.93 -10.11
N GLY A 247 6.18 -13.92 -9.77
CA GLY A 247 7.23 -14.50 -10.61
C GLY A 247 7.23 -13.84 -11.99
N ARG A 248 7.10 -14.63 -13.06
CA ARG A 248 7.05 -14.14 -14.46
C ARG A 248 5.60 -14.04 -14.99
N HIS A 249 4.64 -13.73 -14.12
CA HIS A 249 3.24 -13.52 -14.49
C HIS A 249 2.72 -12.20 -13.91
N PHE A 250 1.97 -11.44 -14.70
CA PHE A 250 1.17 -10.30 -14.26
C PHE A 250 0.05 -10.01 -15.27
N LEU A 251 -0.92 -9.22 -14.86
CA LEU A 251 -1.98 -8.68 -15.71
C LEU A 251 -1.94 -7.15 -15.66
N VAL A 252 -1.91 -6.52 -16.82
CA VAL A 252 -2.04 -5.06 -16.94
C VAL A 252 -3.52 -4.73 -17.14
N TYR A 253 -4.11 -4.05 -16.16
CA TYR A 253 -5.52 -3.67 -16.18
C TYR A 253 -5.75 -2.30 -16.84
N HIS A 254 -4.72 -1.43 -16.79
CA HIS A 254 -4.70 -0.12 -17.43
C HIS A 254 -3.26 0.32 -17.71
N GLY A 255 -3.04 1.09 -18.79
CA GLY A 255 -1.71 1.61 -19.14
C GLY A 255 -0.80 0.57 -19.80
N ALA A 256 -1.33 -0.36 -20.59
CA ALA A 256 -0.52 -1.38 -21.28
C ALA A 256 0.47 -0.78 -22.30
N GLU A 257 0.16 0.38 -22.85
CA GLU A 257 1.03 1.17 -23.72
C GLU A 257 2.30 1.69 -23.03
N ASN A 258 2.29 1.73 -21.71
CA ASN A 258 3.43 2.11 -20.88
C ASN A 258 4.37 0.93 -20.58
N ILE A 259 4.04 -0.28 -21.03
CA ILE A 259 4.86 -1.47 -20.81
C ILE A 259 5.61 -1.84 -22.10
N ARG A 260 6.92 -1.85 -22.03
CA ARG A 260 7.77 -2.43 -23.07
C ARG A 260 7.92 -3.92 -22.83
N PHE A 261 7.27 -4.75 -23.65
CA PHE A 261 7.31 -6.21 -23.57
C PHE A 261 8.61 -6.76 -24.17
N ASP A 262 9.73 -6.62 -23.46
CA ASP A 262 11.09 -6.98 -23.89
C ASP A 262 11.57 -8.37 -23.45
N ASP A 263 10.79 -9.06 -22.57
CA ASP A 263 11.13 -10.38 -22.06
C ASP A 263 9.87 -11.27 -21.88
N PRO A 264 9.10 -11.53 -22.98
CA PRO A 264 7.90 -12.34 -22.89
C PRO A 264 8.25 -13.78 -22.51
N PRO A 265 7.52 -14.41 -21.54
CA PRO A 265 7.73 -15.81 -21.22
C PRO A 265 7.40 -16.69 -22.42
N GLU A 266 8.12 -17.84 -22.53
CA GLU A 266 7.78 -18.83 -23.55
C GLU A 266 6.34 -19.29 -23.36
N ARG A 267 5.54 -19.20 -24.40
CA ARG A 267 4.19 -19.78 -24.41
C ARG A 267 4.37 -21.30 -24.42
N HIS A 268 4.14 -21.95 -23.28
CA HIS A 268 3.96 -23.40 -23.26
C HIS A 268 2.79 -23.72 -24.22
N GLY A 269 3.07 -24.47 -25.25
CA GLY A 269 2.30 -24.72 -26.46
C GLY A 269 0.80 -24.68 -26.28
N GLU A 270 0.13 -24.01 -27.18
CA GLU A 270 -1.28 -24.21 -27.48
C GLU A 270 -1.48 -25.72 -27.64
N ALA A 271 -2.09 -26.35 -26.63
CA ALA A 271 -2.56 -27.73 -26.77
C ALA A 271 -3.49 -27.73 -27.97
N SER A 272 -3.08 -28.44 -29.02
CA SER A 272 -3.75 -28.58 -30.27
C SER A 272 -5.29 -28.70 -30.07
N GLU A 273 -6.03 -27.72 -30.51
CA GLU A 273 -7.44 -27.87 -30.86
C GLU A 273 -7.50 -28.95 -31.95
N GLY A 274 -8.02 -30.11 -31.56
CA GLY A 274 -8.18 -31.19 -32.55
C GLY A 274 -8.43 -32.55 -31.95
N ARG A 275 -9.46 -32.72 -31.11
CA ARG A 275 -10.21 -33.97 -31.06
C ARG A 275 -11.65 -33.71 -30.62
N VAL A 276 -12.53 -33.53 -31.60
CA VAL A 276 -13.97 -33.74 -31.43
C VAL A 276 -14.18 -35.23 -31.13
N PRO A 277 -14.78 -35.61 -30.00
CA PRO A 277 -15.14 -37.00 -29.78
C PRO A 277 -16.35 -37.32 -30.70
N HIS A 278 -16.15 -38.21 -31.67
CA HIS A 278 -17.25 -38.83 -32.36
C HIS A 278 -18.13 -39.54 -31.34
N SER A 279 -19.35 -39.06 -31.18
CA SER A 279 -20.45 -39.77 -30.52
C SER A 279 -20.72 -41.08 -31.27
N ARG A 280 -20.47 -42.21 -30.65
CA ARG A 280 -21.04 -43.49 -31.05
C ARG A 280 -22.51 -43.48 -30.64
N VAL A 281 -23.39 -43.54 -31.61
CA VAL A 281 -24.80 -43.94 -31.46
C VAL A 281 -24.81 -45.45 -31.25
N PRO A 282 -25.46 -46.01 -30.22
CA PRO A 282 -25.71 -47.45 -30.13
C PRO A 282 -26.97 -47.79 -30.95
N ASP A 283 -26.89 -48.93 -31.68
CA ASP A 283 -28.00 -49.63 -32.29
C ASP A 283 -28.98 -50.17 -31.25
#